data_961ba02a72251c23b26d7c856f61bec0
#
_entry.id   961ba02a72251c23b26d7c856f61bec0
#
_cell.length_a   1.000
_cell.length_b   1.000
_cell.length_c   1.000
_cell.angle_alpha   90.00
_cell.angle_beta   90.00
_cell.angle_gamma   90.00
#
_symmetry.space_group_name_H-M   'P 1'
#
loop_
_entity.id
_entity.type
_entity.pdbx_description
1 polymer ?
#
loop_
_entity_poly.entity_id
_entity_poly.type
_entity_poly.pdbx_seq_one_letter_code
_entity_poly.pdbx_strand_id
1 'polypeptide(L)'
;MEGMNIVSEEERIKYPSSYRWGTLFNWILLAVHFSLLVAFGFTAAWIMVAFNTFSVFLYSRLFSVLKDKPALYMKLVYGEIILHMMAAVVCVGWDCGFQQYCFCVVGIAFFTNYVIMSDGAGSFSPMVLCIISGISYLFAIFVGIYMEPVYEVSPIFSRVSYTFNGILVIGLVTIFSYVYVTHIQQNETDLMDVAEYDALTQLANRHRIDRVLPIYGIDKDGSSVSYAAAILDIDNFKKVNDNFGHLAGDQVLRDIARILRNHESKEVQAFRWGGEEFMLLVVGDGSYDRLMEICEKVRGEVANNVTMFEYFRIVVTISAGVAANTADEDFKALTERADKCLYHAKGNGKNQVVGAREFFANEKDSDPAD
;
A
#
# COMPACT_ATOMS: atom_id res chain seq x y z
N MET A 1 4.91 -1.10 -17.67
CA MET A 1 6.10 -0.23 -17.40
C MET A 1 6.93 -0.91 -16.31
N GLU A 2 7.66 -1.92 -16.70
CA GLU A 2 8.71 -2.54 -15.91
C GLU A 2 9.97 -1.69 -16.06
N GLY A 3 10.42 -1.07 -14.99
CA GLY A 3 11.70 -0.38 -15.07
C GLY A 3 11.90 0.72 -14.05
N MET A 4 11.74 0.42 -12.76
CA MET A 4 12.44 1.17 -11.71
C MET A 4 12.53 0.40 -10.37
N ASN A 5 12.78 -0.89 -10.42
CA ASN A 5 13.30 -1.63 -9.26
C ASN A 5 14.83 -1.50 -9.28
N ILE A 6 15.35 -0.31 -8.93
CA ILE A 6 16.79 -0.01 -8.90
C ILE A 6 17.49 -0.54 -7.64
N VAL A 7 16.75 -1.11 -6.69
CA VAL A 7 17.31 -1.53 -5.40
C VAL A 7 16.93 -2.98 -5.12
N SER A 8 17.94 -3.82 -4.89
CA SER A 8 17.73 -5.23 -4.50
C SER A 8 17.00 -5.33 -3.15
N GLU A 9 16.28 -6.43 -2.93
CA GLU A 9 15.56 -6.70 -1.68
C GLU A 9 16.51 -6.71 -0.46
N GLU A 10 17.75 -7.14 -0.65
CA GLU A 10 18.81 -7.09 0.38
C GLU A 10 19.20 -5.66 0.78
N GLU A 11 19.21 -4.71 -0.15
CA GLU A 11 19.47 -3.30 0.16
C GLU A 11 18.29 -2.61 0.82
N ARG A 12 17.05 -3.04 0.56
CA ARG A 12 15.85 -2.56 1.26
C ARG A 12 15.87 -2.92 2.74
N ILE A 13 16.36 -4.11 3.06
CA ILE A 13 16.48 -4.61 4.45
C ILE A 13 17.62 -3.89 5.20
N LYS A 14 18.67 -3.49 4.49
CA LYS A 14 19.88 -2.92 5.10
C LYS A 14 19.76 -1.44 5.49
N TYR A 15 18.95 -0.64 4.75
CA TYR A 15 18.83 0.80 4.98
C TYR A 15 17.37 1.26 4.89
N PRO A 16 16.86 1.97 5.93
CA PRO A 16 15.51 2.56 5.93
C PRO A 16 15.30 3.52 4.76
N SER A 17 14.06 3.70 4.36
CA SER A 17 13.69 4.61 3.24
C SER A 17 14.13 6.04 3.51
N SER A 18 14.03 6.51 4.75
CA SER A 18 14.50 7.84 5.18
C SER A 18 15.99 8.05 4.94
N TYR A 19 16.83 7.02 5.18
CA TYR A 19 18.26 7.11 4.94
C TYR A 19 18.58 7.18 3.44
N ARG A 20 17.93 6.37 2.61
CA ARG A 20 18.17 6.34 1.15
C ARG A 20 17.77 7.65 0.48
N TRP A 21 16.54 8.11 0.76
CA TRP A 21 16.05 9.39 0.24
C TRP A 21 16.82 10.58 0.79
N GLY A 22 17.15 10.55 2.08
CA GLY A 22 17.98 11.57 2.70
C GLY A 22 19.38 11.63 2.11
N THR A 23 19.99 10.49 1.78
CA THR A 23 21.30 10.43 1.13
C THR A 23 21.26 11.04 -0.27
N LEU A 24 20.27 10.70 -1.10
CA LEU A 24 20.10 11.30 -2.42
C LEU A 24 19.90 12.82 -2.32
N PHE A 25 19.05 13.26 -1.40
CA PHE A 25 18.80 14.67 -1.17
C PHE A 25 20.05 15.43 -0.72
N ASN A 26 20.84 14.83 0.18
CA ASN A 26 22.09 15.43 0.64
C ASN A 26 23.13 15.58 -0.49
N TRP A 27 23.24 14.60 -1.40
CA TRP A 27 24.10 14.71 -2.58
C TRP A 27 23.65 15.82 -3.53
N ILE A 28 22.34 15.98 -3.75
CA ILE A 28 21.78 17.06 -4.56
C ILE A 28 22.12 18.41 -3.94
N LEU A 29 21.91 18.59 -2.64
CA LEU A 29 22.22 19.82 -1.92
C LEU A 29 23.72 20.14 -1.98
N LEU A 30 24.58 19.14 -1.78
CA LEU A 30 26.03 19.32 -1.88
C LEU A 30 26.44 19.80 -3.27
N ALA A 31 25.89 19.20 -4.33
CA ALA A 31 26.16 19.59 -5.71
C ALA A 31 25.66 21.02 -6.03
N VAL A 32 24.46 21.38 -5.55
CA VAL A 32 23.89 22.72 -5.72
C VAL A 32 24.76 23.77 -5.02
N HIS A 33 25.13 23.57 -3.75
CA HIS A 33 25.95 24.55 -3.01
C HIS A 33 27.37 24.66 -3.58
N PHE A 34 27.94 23.57 -4.08
CA PHE A 34 29.20 23.62 -4.80
C PHE A 34 29.10 24.45 -6.10
N SER A 35 28.03 24.28 -6.85
CA SER A 35 27.77 25.07 -8.06
C SER A 35 27.56 26.56 -7.76
N LEU A 36 26.81 26.86 -6.67
CA LEU A 36 26.62 28.24 -6.20
C LEU A 36 27.92 28.87 -5.68
N LEU A 37 28.77 28.10 -5.01
CA LEU A 37 30.09 28.55 -4.56
C LEU A 37 30.92 29.08 -5.76
N VAL A 38 30.93 28.32 -6.87
CA VAL A 38 31.62 28.72 -8.11
C VAL A 38 30.96 29.96 -8.72
N ALA A 39 29.63 29.97 -8.84
CA ALA A 39 28.88 31.08 -9.42
C ALA A 39 29.08 32.40 -8.66
N PHE A 40 29.03 32.38 -7.32
CA PHE A 40 29.27 33.54 -6.48
C PHE A 40 30.74 33.98 -6.49
N GLY A 41 31.68 33.07 -6.72
CA GLY A 41 33.07 33.39 -6.95
C GLY A 41 33.28 34.26 -8.21
N PHE A 42 32.57 33.94 -9.29
CA PHE A 42 32.61 34.75 -10.52
C PHE A 42 31.99 36.16 -10.38
N THR A 43 31.01 36.32 -9.50
CA THR A 43 30.36 37.61 -9.22
C THR A 43 31.04 38.41 -8.11
N ALA A 44 32.10 37.88 -7.51
CA ALA A 44 32.80 38.44 -6.34
C ALA A 44 31.86 38.71 -5.12
N ALA A 45 30.78 37.98 -5.01
CA ALA A 45 29.84 38.04 -3.87
C ALA A 45 30.41 37.27 -2.66
N TRP A 46 31.47 37.81 -2.04
CA TRP A 46 32.31 37.12 -1.06
C TRP A 46 31.56 36.61 0.19
N ILE A 47 30.53 37.31 0.63
CA ILE A 47 29.66 36.82 1.75
C ILE A 47 29.00 35.52 1.32
N MET A 48 28.46 35.43 0.10
CA MET A 48 27.83 34.20 -0.41
C MET A 48 28.83 33.10 -0.70
N VAL A 49 30.06 33.44 -1.11
CA VAL A 49 31.17 32.47 -1.22
C VAL A 49 31.47 31.83 0.14
N ALA A 50 31.61 32.64 1.20
CA ALA A 50 31.84 32.14 2.56
C ALA A 50 30.67 31.27 3.06
N PHE A 51 29.44 31.72 2.80
CA PHE A 51 28.25 30.96 3.18
C PHE A 51 28.18 29.58 2.50
N ASN A 52 28.37 29.55 1.17
CA ASN A 52 28.36 28.28 0.41
C ASN A 52 29.53 27.36 0.79
N THR A 53 30.70 27.92 1.13
CA THR A 53 31.84 27.12 1.66
C THR A 53 31.42 26.43 2.98
N PHE A 54 30.76 27.18 3.86
CA PHE A 54 30.21 26.60 5.11
C PHE A 54 29.15 25.54 4.81
N SER A 55 28.23 25.79 3.88
CA SER A 55 27.16 24.83 3.49
C SER A 55 27.74 23.53 2.92
N VAL A 56 28.73 23.61 2.03
CA VAL A 56 29.43 22.43 1.50
C VAL A 56 30.09 21.62 2.61
N PHE A 57 30.77 22.29 3.57
CA PHE A 57 31.34 21.64 4.73
C PHE A 57 30.25 20.99 5.60
N LEU A 58 29.16 21.71 5.89
CA LEU A 58 28.03 21.23 6.70
C LEU A 58 27.42 19.97 6.08
N TYR A 59 27.05 20.00 4.79
CA TYR A 59 26.46 18.86 4.11
C TYR A 59 27.39 17.66 4.03
N SER A 60 28.71 17.87 3.90
CA SER A 60 29.66 16.77 3.97
C SER A 60 29.68 16.07 5.34
N ARG A 61 29.37 16.78 6.44
CA ARG A 61 29.29 16.25 7.81
C ARG A 61 27.92 15.69 8.18
N LEU A 62 26.84 16.20 7.58
CA LEU A 62 25.48 15.80 7.90
C LEU A 62 25.15 14.36 7.52
N PHE A 63 25.93 13.69 6.64
CA PHE A 63 25.77 12.27 6.36
C PHE A 63 25.82 11.38 7.62
N SER A 64 26.68 11.73 8.58
CA SER A 64 26.76 11.00 9.85
C SER A 64 25.52 11.18 10.71
N VAL A 65 24.96 12.40 10.72
CA VAL A 65 23.72 12.70 11.48
C VAL A 65 22.50 12.05 10.82
N LEU A 66 22.45 12.03 9.48
CA LEU A 66 21.37 11.40 8.73
C LEU A 66 21.19 9.92 9.09
N LYS A 67 22.30 9.18 9.25
CA LYS A 67 22.28 7.76 9.55
C LYS A 67 21.58 7.44 10.87
N ASP A 68 21.85 8.22 11.93
CA ASP A 68 21.41 7.91 13.27
C ASP A 68 20.19 8.75 13.71
N LYS A 69 20.04 9.96 13.17
CA LYS A 69 19.02 10.95 13.59
C LYS A 69 18.43 11.69 12.39
N PRO A 70 17.69 11.02 11.49
CA PRO A 70 17.19 11.64 10.24
C PRO A 70 16.26 12.83 10.50
N ALA A 71 15.46 12.82 11.56
CA ALA A 71 14.61 13.96 11.91
C ALA A 71 15.42 15.21 12.32
N LEU A 72 16.55 15.03 13.00
CA LEU A 72 17.48 16.14 13.33
C LEU A 72 18.17 16.63 12.05
N TYR A 73 18.63 15.71 11.21
CA TYR A 73 19.21 16.05 9.91
C TYR A 73 18.29 16.98 9.10
N MET A 74 17.01 16.63 8.96
CA MET A 74 16.06 17.43 8.19
C MET A 74 15.82 18.82 8.80
N LYS A 75 15.78 18.94 10.13
CA LYS A 75 15.67 20.24 10.81
C LYS A 75 16.87 21.14 10.49
N LEU A 76 18.07 20.58 10.47
CA LEU A 76 19.31 21.33 10.16
C LEU A 76 19.32 21.75 8.69
N VAL A 77 18.95 20.84 7.78
CA VAL A 77 18.88 21.10 6.34
C VAL A 77 17.86 22.20 6.03
N TYR A 78 16.65 22.12 6.53
CA TYR A 78 15.63 23.16 6.29
C TYR A 78 16.02 24.51 6.90
N GLY A 79 16.63 24.50 8.09
CA GLY A 79 17.18 25.72 8.69
C GLY A 79 18.24 26.37 7.82
N GLU A 80 19.17 25.57 7.27
CA GLU A 80 20.20 26.05 6.38
C GLU A 80 19.64 26.60 5.07
N ILE A 81 18.73 25.89 4.39
CA ILE A 81 18.09 26.34 3.15
C ILE A 81 17.39 27.69 3.33
N ILE A 82 16.66 27.88 4.43
CA ILE A 82 15.94 29.13 4.73
C ILE A 82 16.95 30.27 4.97
N LEU A 83 17.99 30.01 5.78
CA LEU A 83 19.02 31.02 6.06
C LEU A 83 19.83 31.40 4.82
N HIS A 84 20.21 30.40 4.00
CA HIS A 84 20.91 30.63 2.73
C HIS A 84 20.08 31.47 1.77
N MET A 85 18.80 31.13 1.60
CA MET A 85 17.88 31.88 0.75
C MET A 85 17.76 33.34 1.21
N MET A 86 17.56 33.61 2.50
CA MET A 86 17.47 34.96 3.05
C MET A 86 18.76 35.73 2.85
N ALA A 87 19.91 35.12 3.13
CA ALA A 87 21.23 35.73 2.88
C ALA A 87 21.43 36.07 1.39
N ALA A 88 21.03 35.15 0.50
CA ALA A 88 21.17 35.38 -0.94
C ALA A 88 20.30 36.56 -1.43
N VAL A 89 19.02 36.65 -0.97
CA VAL A 89 18.14 37.78 -1.31
C VAL A 89 18.72 39.13 -0.82
N VAL A 90 19.28 39.16 0.38
CA VAL A 90 19.95 40.36 0.91
C VAL A 90 21.23 40.69 0.14
N CYS A 91 22.03 39.69 -0.22
CA CYS A 91 23.34 39.88 -0.82
C CYS A 91 23.29 40.22 -2.33
N VAL A 92 22.47 39.48 -3.10
CA VAL A 92 22.46 39.60 -4.57
C VAL A 92 21.11 40.00 -5.16
N GLY A 93 20.13 40.25 -4.31
CA GLY A 93 18.82 40.82 -4.68
C GLY A 93 17.73 39.80 -5.03
N TRP A 94 16.52 40.32 -5.03
CA TRP A 94 15.30 39.59 -5.39
C TRP A 94 15.33 39.01 -6.80
N ASP A 95 15.90 39.75 -7.75
CA ASP A 95 15.92 39.39 -9.17
C ASP A 95 16.76 38.15 -9.50
N CYS A 96 17.48 37.60 -8.53
CA CYS A 96 18.21 36.36 -8.68
C CYS A 96 17.35 35.09 -8.38
N GLY A 97 16.13 35.26 -7.80
CA GLY A 97 15.15 34.19 -7.66
C GLY A 97 15.35 33.22 -6.48
N PHE A 98 16.25 33.50 -5.53
CA PHE A 98 16.53 32.62 -4.40
C PHE A 98 15.31 32.44 -3.46
N GLN A 99 14.43 33.41 -3.37
CA GLN A 99 13.17 33.33 -2.59
C GLN A 99 12.24 32.18 -3.04
N GLN A 100 12.40 31.68 -4.25
CA GLN A 100 11.60 30.57 -4.79
C GLN A 100 11.80 29.26 -4.00
N TYR A 101 12.94 29.09 -3.33
CA TYR A 101 13.20 27.89 -2.51
C TYR A 101 12.22 27.74 -1.33
N CYS A 102 11.53 28.79 -0.91
CA CYS A 102 10.43 28.68 0.06
C CYS A 102 9.34 27.68 -0.37
N PHE A 103 9.06 27.60 -1.68
CA PHE A 103 8.07 26.68 -2.22
C PHE A 103 8.55 25.21 -2.16
N CYS A 104 9.86 24.98 -2.34
CA CYS A 104 10.45 23.67 -2.15
C CYS A 104 10.30 23.17 -0.71
N VAL A 105 10.59 24.02 0.27
CA VAL A 105 10.47 23.66 1.69
C VAL A 105 9.07 23.20 2.01
N VAL A 106 8.04 23.93 1.53
CA VAL A 106 6.64 23.55 1.76
C VAL A 106 6.31 22.19 1.12
N GLY A 107 6.67 21.99 -0.15
CA GLY A 107 6.35 20.75 -0.86
C GLY A 107 7.08 19.52 -0.29
N ILE A 108 8.35 19.67 0.09
CA ILE A 108 9.20 18.55 0.47
C ILE A 108 9.07 18.18 1.97
N ALA A 109 8.71 19.15 2.84
CA ALA A 109 8.65 18.93 4.28
C ALA A 109 7.64 17.84 4.69
N PHE A 110 6.47 17.80 4.05
CA PHE A 110 5.46 16.77 4.34
C PHE A 110 5.95 15.38 3.92
N PHE A 111 6.53 15.25 2.73
CA PHE A 111 7.07 13.99 2.25
C PHE A 111 8.17 13.45 3.18
N THR A 112 9.15 14.28 3.51
CA THR A 112 10.29 13.84 4.33
C THR A 112 9.88 13.46 5.74
N ASN A 113 8.94 14.19 6.34
CA ASN A 113 8.39 13.82 7.65
C ASN A 113 7.61 12.49 7.58
N TYR A 114 6.81 12.30 6.53
CA TYR A 114 6.08 11.05 6.32
C TYR A 114 7.03 9.85 6.24
N VAL A 115 8.09 9.92 5.43
CA VAL A 115 9.07 8.84 5.29
C VAL A 115 9.82 8.56 6.60
N ILE A 116 10.20 9.60 7.35
CA ILE A 116 10.89 9.43 8.66
C ILE A 116 9.96 8.77 9.68
N MET A 117 8.68 9.15 9.71
CA MET A 117 7.69 8.55 10.60
C MET A 117 7.39 7.09 10.23
N SER A 118 7.29 6.77 8.93
CA SER A 118 7.04 5.39 8.48
C SER A 118 8.18 4.44 8.84
N ASP A 119 9.42 4.93 8.89
CA ASP A 119 10.59 4.16 9.34
C ASP A 119 10.74 4.11 10.89
N GLY A 120 9.85 4.78 11.64
CA GLY A 120 9.96 4.87 13.11
C GLY A 120 11.16 5.69 13.60
N ALA A 121 11.76 6.52 12.74
CA ALA A 121 13.01 7.23 12.97
C ALA A 121 12.83 8.65 13.55
N GLY A 122 11.68 8.92 14.19
CA GLY A 122 11.33 10.18 14.80
C GLY A 122 10.34 11.00 13.96
N SER A 123 10.22 12.29 14.27
CA SER A 123 9.36 13.21 13.54
C SER A 123 9.80 14.67 13.71
N PHE A 124 9.28 15.53 12.86
CA PHE A 124 9.28 16.99 13.03
C PHE A 124 7.94 17.55 12.55
N SER A 125 7.66 18.82 12.85
CA SER A 125 6.40 19.43 12.40
C SER A 125 6.57 20.11 11.03
N PRO A 126 6.03 19.55 9.92
CA PRO A 126 6.05 20.21 8.62
C PRO A 126 5.33 21.56 8.64
N MET A 127 4.23 21.70 9.43
CA MET A 127 3.47 22.94 9.54
C MET A 127 4.32 24.09 10.09
N VAL A 128 5.15 23.82 11.10
CA VAL A 128 6.06 24.84 11.65
C VAL A 128 7.06 25.30 10.59
N LEU A 129 7.63 24.38 9.82
CA LEU A 129 8.53 24.70 8.72
C LEU A 129 7.85 25.52 7.61
N CYS A 130 6.60 25.20 7.27
CA CYS A 130 5.81 25.94 6.30
C CYS A 130 5.53 27.39 6.78
N ILE A 131 5.20 27.56 8.07
CA ILE A 131 4.99 28.89 8.66
C ILE A 131 6.29 29.71 8.63
N ILE A 132 7.42 29.12 9.05
CA ILE A 132 8.73 29.77 9.02
C ILE A 132 9.10 30.15 7.57
N SER A 133 8.89 29.24 6.61
CA SER A 133 9.15 29.47 5.20
C SER A 133 8.29 30.61 4.64
N GLY A 134 6.99 30.64 5.00
CA GLY A 134 6.08 31.74 4.62
C GLY A 134 6.49 33.09 5.18
N ILE A 135 6.87 33.15 6.46
CA ILE A 135 7.40 34.38 7.09
C ILE A 135 8.69 34.81 6.39
N SER A 136 9.60 33.88 6.08
CA SER A 136 10.84 34.17 5.37
C SER A 136 10.59 34.69 3.95
N TYR A 137 9.58 34.17 3.26
CA TYR A 137 9.18 34.69 1.95
C TYR A 137 8.64 36.11 2.01
N LEU A 138 7.80 36.43 3.02
CA LEU A 138 7.31 37.80 3.27
C LEU A 138 8.46 38.76 3.60
N PHE A 139 9.44 38.30 4.38
CA PHE A 139 10.66 39.07 4.63
C PHE A 139 11.48 39.30 3.35
N ALA A 140 11.60 38.29 2.50
CA ALA A 140 12.30 38.42 1.22
C ALA A 140 11.60 39.45 0.29
N ILE A 141 10.26 39.48 0.27
CA ILE A 141 9.48 40.53 -0.43
C ILE A 141 9.84 41.91 0.13
N PHE A 142 9.83 42.07 1.46
CA PHE A 142 10.16 43.34 2.12
C PHE A 142 11.57 43.81 1.73
N VAL A 143 12.57 42.92 1.78
CA VAL A 143 13.95 43.22 1.36
C VAL A 143 13.98 43.62 -0.10
N GLY A 144 13.34 42.90 -1.00
CA GLY A 144 13.32 43.18 -2.44
C GLY A 144 12.68 44.53 -2.80
N ILE A 145 11.75 45.05 -1.98
CA ILE A 145 11.08 46.33 -2.21
C ILE A 145 11.85 47.51 -1.60
N TYR A 146 12.44 47.31 -0.42
CA TYR A 146 12.93 48.46 0.39
C TYR A 146 14.46 48.48 0.58
N MET A 147 15.21 47.47 0.12
CA MET A 147 16.64 47.40 0.31
C MET A 147 17.36 47.16 -1.01
N GLU A 148 18.45 47.88 -1.18
CA GLU A 148 19.40 47.59 -2.28
C GLU A 148 20.27 46.38 -1.92
N PRO A 149 20.60 45.52 -2.88
CA PRO A 149 21.45 44.36 -2.64
C PRO A 149 22.87 44.78 -2.27
N VAL A 150 23.53 44.00 -1.41
CA VAL A 150 24.94 44.27 -0.98
C VAL A 150 25.92 44.21 -2.16
N TYR A 151 25.64 43.36 -3.14
CA TYR A 151 26.45 43.19 -4.32
C TYR A 151 25.63 43.45 -5.58
N GLU A 152 26.12 44.36 -6.43
CA GLU A 152 25.58 44.54 -7.76
C GLU A 152 26.03 43.40 -8.67
N VAL A 153 25.08 42.65 -9.18
CA VAL A 153 25.34 41.55 -10.13
C VAL A 153 24.87 41.94 -11.52
N SER A 154 25.48 41.36 -12.54
CA SER A 154 25.10 41.69 -13.91
C SER A 154 23.64 41.27 -14.20
N PRO A 155 22.91 42.02 -15.06
CA PRO A 155 21.54 41.65 -15.43
C PRO A 155 21.42 40.29 -16.11
N ILE A 156 22.51 39.84 -16.75
CA ILE A 156 22.58 38.48 -17.34
C ILE A 156 22.63 37.45 -16.23
N PHE A 157 23.47 37.65 -15.22
CA PHE A 157 23.57 36.75 -14.07
C PHE A 157 22.20 36.63 -13.33
N SER A 158 21.54 37.75 -13.04
CA SER A 158 20.24 37.75 -12.37
C SER A 158 19.20 36.95 -13.15
N ARG A 159 19.06 37.20 -14.46
CA ARG A 159 18.08 36.47 -15.29
C ARG A 159 18.37 34.96 -15.38
N VAL A 160 19.65 34.62 -15.58
CA VAL A 160 20.08 33.20 -15.63
C VAL A 160 19.82 32.53 -14.30
N SER A 161 20.19 33.15 -13.17
CA SER A 161 19.95 32.63 -11.83
C SER A 161 18.47 32.48 -11.54
N TYR A 162 17.62 33.47 -11.85
CA TYR A 162 16.17 33.42 -11.65
C TYR A 162 15.56 32.25 -12.41
N THR A 163 15.91 32.10 -13.68
CA THR A 163 15.38 31.00 -14.51
C THR A 163 15.87 29.65 -14.01
N PHE A 164 17.16 29.53 -13.68
CA PHE A 164 17.72 28.28 -13.14
C PHE A 164 17.07 27.88 -11.83
N ASN A 165 16.94 28.81 -10.88
CA ASN A 165 16.30 28.57 -9.60
C ASN A 165 14.84 28.16 -9.78
N GLY A 166 14.10 28.81 -10.70
CA GLY A 166 12.71 28.44 -11.01
C GLY A 166 12.58 27.03 -11.57
N ILE A 167 13.41 26.66 -12.54
CA ILE A 167 13.44 25.30 -13.11
C ILE A 167 13.77 24.27 -12.03
N LEU A 168 14.80 24.55 -11.20
CA LEU A 168 15.23 23.65 -10.13
C LEU A 168 14.11 23.44 -9.09
N VAL A 169 13.45 24.53 -8.67
CA VAL A 169 12.34 24.49 -7.70
C VAL A 169 11.17 23.67 -8.25
N ILE A 170 10.73 23.95 -9.48
CA ILE A 170 9.65 23.20 -10.14
C ILE A 170 10.03 21.73 -10.27
N GLY A 171 11.26 21.45 -10.75
CA GLY A 171 11.76 20.08 -10.89
C GLY A 171 11.77 19.31 -9.56
N LEU A 172 12.31 19.92 -8.51
CA LEU A 172 12.34 19.29 -7.18
C LEU A 172 10.94 19.05 -6.64
N VAL A 173 10.05 20.05 -6.67
CA VAL A 173 8.67 19.88 -6.19
C VAL A 173 7.94 18.79 -6.97
N THR A 174 8.12 18.75 -8.31
CA THR A 174 7.49 17.71 -9.16
C THR A 174 8.01 16.32 -8.82
N ILE A 175 9.33 16.15 -8.72
CA ILE A 175 9.94 14.85 -8.39
C ILE A 175 9.48 14.36 -7.01
N PHE A 176 9.57 15.23 -6.00
CA PHE A 176 9.15 14.83 -4.64
C PHE A 176 7.65 14.57 -4.53
N SER A 177 6.81 15.34 -5.22
CA SER A 177 5.36 15.07 -5.28
C SER A 177 5.06 13.73 -5.95
N TYR A 178 5.73 13.41 -7.06
CA TYR A 178 5.59 12.12 -7.72
C TYR A 178 6.00 10.96 -6.80
N VAL A 179 7.16 11.06 -6.17
CA VAL A 179 7.65 10.03 -5.24
C VAL A 179 6.73 9.88 -4.04
N TYR A 180 6.20 10.98 -3.51
CA TYR A 180 5.25 10.97 -2.38
C TYR A 180 3.96 10.23 -2.72
N VAL A 181 3.35 10.55 -3.86
CA VAL A 181 2.12 9.87 -4.33
C VAL A 181 2.38 8.38 -4.56
N THR A 182 3.49 8.04 -5.23
CA THR A 182 3.85 6.63 -5.48
C THR A 182 4.06 5.85 -4.18
N HIS A 183 4.71 6.46 -3.20
CA HIS A 183 4.96 5.81 -1.90
C HIS A 183 3.68 5.59 -1.09
N ILE A 184 2.75 6.57 -1.12
CA ILE A 184 1.44 6.40 -0.49
C ILE A 184 0.66 5.28 -1.16
N GLN A 185 0.59 5.25 -2.49
CA GLN A 185 -0.12 4.21 -3.23
C GLN A 185 0.44 2.81 -2.95
N GLN A 186 1.77 2.66 -2.84
CA GLN A 186 2.38 1.39 -2.45
C GLN A 186 1.97 0.97 -1.03
N ASN A 187 2.04 1.88 -0.06
CA ASN A 187 1.65 1.56 1.31
C ASN A 187 0.15 1.23 1.43
N GLU A 188 -0.72 1.92 0.69
CA GLU A 188 -2.15 1.57 0.62
C GLU A 188 -2.35 0.18 0.00
N THR A 189 -1.61 -0.16 -1.06
CA THR A 189 -1.67 -1.50 -1.67
C THR A 189 -1.20 -2.58 -0.69
N ASP A 190 -0.07 -2.36 0.00
CA ASP A 190 0.45 -3.30 1.00
C ASP A 190 -0.54 -3.49 2.17
N LEU A 191 -1.19 -2.42 2.62
CA LEU A 191 -2.25 -2.49 3.64
C LEU A 191 -3.49 -3.24 3.14
N MET A 192 -3.88 -3.04 1.88
CA MET A 192 -4.98 -3.77 1.26
C MET A 192 -4.63 -5.26 1.10
N ASP A 193 -3.40 -5.61 0.71
CA ASP A 193 -2.96 -7.01 0.60
C ASP A 193 -3.00 -7.71 1.97
N VAL A 194 -2.56 -7.05 3.04
CA VAL A 194 -2.72 -7.56 4.41
C VAL A 194 -4.20 -7.70 4.80
N ALA A 195 -5.07 -6.79 4.32
CA ALA A 195 -6.51 -6.85 4.56
C ALA A 195 -7.26 -7.84 3.66
N GLU A 196 -6.63 -8.45 2.65
CA GLU A 196 -7.25 -9.40 1.71
C GLU A 196 -7.10 -10.87 2.10
N TYR A 197 -6.17 -11.17 3.00
CA TYR A 197 -5.94 -12.53 3.49
C TYR A 197 -6.36 -12.66 4.95
N ASP A 198 -6.92 -13.80 5.29
CA ASP A 198 -7.23 -14.14 6.67
C ASP A 198 -5.95 -14.48 7.45
N ALA A 199 -5.72 -13.80 8.56
CA ALA A 199 -4.49 -13.93 9.34
C ALA A 199 -4.27 -15.35 9.91
N LEU A 200 -5.36 -16.08 10.23
CA LEU A 200 -5.30 -17.42 10.81
C LEU A 200 -5.02 -18.49 9.76
N THR A 201 -5.76 -18.43 8.64
CA THR A 201 -5.79 -19.49 7.63
C THR A 201 -4.90 -19.17 6.41
N GLN A 202 -4.53 -17.92 6.22
CA GLN A 202 -3.78 -17.44 5.04
C GLN A 202 -4.52 -17.71 3.70
N LEU A 203 -5.81 -18.00 3.73
CA LEU A 203 -6.66 -17.98 2.56
C LEU A 203 -7.08 -16.54 2.24
N ALA A 204 -7.44 -16.28 1.00
CA ALA A 204 -8.12 -15.05 0.65
C ALA A 204 -9.36 -14.86 1.54
N ASN A 205 -9.60 -13.64 2.01
CA ASN A 205 -10.79 -13.36 2.80
C ASN A 205 -11.94 -12.88 1.91
N ARG A 206 -13.12 -12.66 2.53
CA ARG A 206 -14.33 -12.22 1.81
C ARG A 206 -14.14 -10.91 1.04
N HIS A 207 -13.31 -9.98 1.53
CA HIS A 207 -13.11 -8.69 0.87
C HIS A 207 -12.33 -8.80 -0.44
N ARG A 208 -11.50 -9.83 -0.59
CA ARG A 208 -10.74 -10.06 -1.82
C ARG A 208 -11.63 -10.45 -2.99
N ILE A 209 -12.84 -10.96 -2.76
CA ILE A 209 -13.73 -11.41 -3.85
C ILE A 209 -14.05 -10.29 -4.84
N ASP A 210 -14.29 -9.06 -4.35
CA ASP A 210 -14.60 -7.89 -5.18
C ASP A 210 -13.46 -7.51 -6.14
N ARG A 211 -12.22 -7.90 -5.83
CA ARG A 211 -11.03 -7.69 -6.69
C ARG A 211 -10.77 -8.88 -7.62
N VAL A 212 -11.13 -10.08 -7.19
CA VAL A 212 -10.91 -11.30 -7.95
C VAL A 212 -11.93 -11.45 -9.08
N LEU A 213 -13.20 -11.15 -8.85
CA LEU A 213 -14.25 -11.30 -9.85
C LEU A 213 -13.94 -10.54 -11.17
N PRO A 214 -13.55 -9.25 -11.16
CA PRO A 214 -13.22 -8.53 -12.40
C PRO A 214 -12.02 -9.10 -13.15
N ILE A 215 -11.05 -9.71 -12.45
CA ILE A 215 -9.87 -10.35 -13.08
C ILE A 215 -10.31 -11.50 -13.99
N TYR A 216 -11.39 -12.17 -13.62
CA TYR A 216 -11.99 -13.27 -14.41
C TYR A 216 -13.07 -12.78 -15.39
N GLY A 217 -13.30 -11.48 -15.53
CA GLY A 217 -14.36 -10.93 -16.39
C GLY A 217 -15.76 -11.14 -15.84
N ILE A 218 -15.89 -11.30 -14.53
CA ILE A 218 -17.16 -11.43 -13.83
C ILE A 218 -17.57 -10.03 -13.32
N ASP A 219 -18.48 -9.39 -14.03
CA ASP A 219 -18.99 -8.06 -13.71
C ASP A 219 -20.17 -8.11 -12.73
N LYS A 220 -20.45 -6.98 -12.07
CA LYS A 220 -21.56 -6.85 -11.11
C LYS A 220 -22.95 -7.00 -11.75
N ASP A 221 -23.06 -6.69 -13.04
CA ASP A 221 -24.32 -6.64 -13.80
C ASP A 221 -24.56 -7.91 -14.63
N GLY A 222 -23.84 -8.98 -14.34
CA GLY A 222 -23.90 -10.23 -15.10
C GLY A 222 -22.60 -10.52 -15.85
N SER A 223 -22.32 -11.78 -16.11
CA SER A 223 -21.08 -12.21 -16.76
C SER A 223 -21.34 -13.11 -17.94
N SER A 224 -20.63 -12.88 -19.04
CA SER A 224 -20.56 -13.82 -20.18
C SER A 224 -19.68 -15.04 -19.87
N VAL A 225 -18.94 -15.01 -18.77
CA VAL A 225 -18.06 -16.09 -18.34
C VAL A 225 -18.84 -17.06 -17.45
N SER A 226 -18.68 -18.35 -17.70
CA SER A 226 -19.23 -19.41 -16.83
C SER A 226 -18.43 -19.49 -15.56
N TYR A 227 -19.09 -19.47 -14.40
CA TYR A 227 -18.46 -19.66 -13.09
C TYR A 227 -19.41 -20.30 -12.09
N ALA A 228 -18.86 -20.91 -11.06
CA ALA A 228 -19.61 -21.49 -9.96
C ALA A 228 -18.96 -21.17 -8.62
N ALA A 229 -19.77 -21.01 -7.58
CA ALA A 229 -19.29 -20.85 -6.21
C ALA A 229 -19.94 -21.87 -5.28
N ALA A 230 -19.15 -22.28 -4.27
CA ALA A 230 -19.61 -23.12 -3.19
C ALA A 230 -19.38 -22.41 -1.85
N ILE A 231 -20.38 -22.47 -0.96
CA ILE A 231 -20.21 -22.10 0.44
C ILE A 231 -20.10 -23.40 1.25
N LEU A 232 -19.02 -23.50 2.04
CA LEU A 232 -18.70 -24.64 2.87
C LEU A 232 -18.70 -24.21 4.33
N ASP A 233 -19.17 -25.06 5.23
CA ASP A 233 -19.20 -24.76 6.66
C ASP A 233 -18.86 -26.03 7.48
N ILE A 234 -18.12 -25.84 8.58
CA ILE A 234 -17.67 -26.92 9.45
C ILE A 234 -18.81 -27.40 10.32
N ASP A 235 -19.17 -28.66 10.18
CA ASP A 235 -20.26 -29.25 10.94
C ASP A 235 -19.95 -29.29 12.45
N ASN A 236 -20.85 -28.72 13.24
CA ASN A 236 -20.74 -28.68 14.70
C ASN A 236 -19.46 -28.00 15.25
N PHE A 237 -18.91 -27.03 14.56
CA PHE A 237 -17.67 -26.34 14.97
C PHE A 237 -17.73 -25.72 16.37
N LYS A 238 -18.92 -25.21 16.77
CA LYS A 238 -19.12 -24.73 18.13
C LYS A 238 -18.82 -25.80 19.18
N LYS A 239 -19.18 -27.08 18.93
CA LYS A 239 -18.87 -28.18 19.86
C LYS A 239 -17.36 -28.43 19.98
N VAL A 240 -16.61 -28.20 18.92
CA VAL A 240 -15.14 -28.28 18.96
C VAL A 240 -14.59 -27.21 19.91
N ASN A 241 -15.03 -25.96 19.75
CA ASN A 241 -14.62 -24.88 20.63
C ASN A 241 -15.03 -25.08 22.08
N ASP A 242 -16.28 -25.55 22.31
CA ASP A 242 -16.82 -25.77 23.65
C ASP A 242 -16.09 -26.93 24.37
N ASN A 243 -15.65 -27.98 23.64
CA ASN A 243 -15.01 -29.16 24.23
C ASN A 243 -13.50 -29.06 24.34
N PHE A 244 -12.84 -28.40 23.39
CA PHE A 244 -11.36 -28.39 23.25
C PHE A 244 -10.74 -26.99 23.31
N GLY A 245 -11.59 -25.95 23.41
CA GLY A 245 -11.12 -24.55 23.45
C GLY A 245 -10.90 -23.95 22.06
N HIS A 246 -10.86 -22.62 22.00
CA HIS A 246 -10.71 -21.86 20.75
C HIS A 246 -9.40 -22.14 20.01
N LEU A 247 -8.31 -22.42 20.71
CA LEU A 247 -7.02 -22.75 20.06
C LEU A 247 -7.08 -24.07 19.28
N ALA A 248 -7.88 -25.04 19.78
CA ALA A 248 -8.14 -26.27 19.04
C ALA A 248 -9.01 -26.03 17.80
N GLY A 249 -10.03 -25.17 17.90
CA GLY A 249 -10.81 -24.71 16.76
C GLY A 249 -9.95 -24.00 15.72
N ASP A 250 -9.03 -23.14 16.14
CA ASP A 250 -8.09 -22.47 15.26
C ASP A 250 -7.21 -23.47 14.49
N GLN A 251 -6.80 -24.56 15.14
CA GLN A 251 -6.03 -25.60 14.46
C GLN A 251 -6.88 -26.36 13.42
N VAL A 252 -8.14 -26.64 13.73
CA VAL A 252 -9.09 -27.23 12.75
C VAL A 252 -9.25 -26.31 11.55
N LEU A 253 -9.43 -25.01 11.75
CA LEU A 253 -9.54 -24.03 10.67
C LEU A 253 -8.28 -24.01 9.78
N ARG A 254 -7.08 -24.06 10.37
CA ARG A 254 -5.82 -24.14 9.60
C ARG A 254 -5.69 -25.42 8.78
N ASP A 255 -6.12 -26.55 9.34
CA ASP A 255 -6.06 -27.84 8.64
C ASP A 255 -7.01 -27.89 7.45
N ILE A 256 -8.24 -27.38 7.60
CA ILE A 256 -9.21 -27.27 6.50
C ILE A 256 -8.70 -26.28 5.44
N ALA A 257 -8.18 -25.14 5.85
CA ALA A 257 -7.59 -24.18 4.91
C ALA A 257 -6.44 -24.80 4.10
N ARG A 258 -5.61 -25.63 4.71
CA ARG A 258 -4.54 -26.37 4.01
C ARG A 258 -5.11 -27.36 2.98
N ILE A 259 -6.20 -28.07 3.32
CA ILE A 259 -6.89 -28.95 2.38
C ILE A 259 -7.43 -28.15 1.20
N LEU A 260 -8.17 -27.06 1.45
CA LEU A 260 -8.71 -26.19 0.39
C LEU A 260 -7.62 -25.63 -0.54
N ARG A 261 -6.51 -25.18 0.04
CA ARG A 261 -5.37 -24.63 -0.73
C ARG A 261 -4.77 -25.65 -1.69
N ASN A 262 -4.77 -26.94 -1.36
CA ASN A 262 -4.27 -27.97 -2.27
C ASN A 262 -5.12 -28.12 -3.55
N HIS A 263 -6.33 -27.61 -3.55
CA HIS A 263 -7.24 -27.59 -4.71
C HIS A 263 -7.19 -26.28 -5.49
N GLU A 264 -6.45 -25.24 -5.02
CA GLU A 264 -6.30 -23.98 -5.75
C GLU A 264 -5.54 -24.16 -7.07
N SER A 265 -5.96 -23.40 -8.06
CA SER A 265 -5.32 -23.32 -9.38
C SER A 265 -5.59 -21.94 -10.00
N LYS A 266 -5.20 -21.74 -11.26
CA LYS A 266 -5.55 -20.49 -11.99
C LYS A 266 -7.06 -20.27 -12.10
N GLU A 267 -7.85 -21.33 -12.09
CA GLU A 267 -9.30 -21.31 -12.28
C GLU A 267 -10.07 -21.62 -11.00
N VAL A 268 -9.39 -22.00 -9.90
CA VAL A 268 -9.99 -22.40 -8.63
C VAL A 268 -9.37 -21.54 -7.52
N GLN A 269 -10.20 -20.81 -6.82
CA GLN A 269 -9.79 -19.96 -5.70
C GLN A 269 -10.52 -20.35 -4.42
N ALA A 270 -9.80 -20.36 -3.30
CA ALA A 270 -10.35 -20.63 -1.98
C ALA A 270 -10.34 -19.37 -1.11
N PHE A 271 -11.42 -19.17 -0.35
CA PHE A 271 -11.60 -18.02 0.52
C PHE A 271 -12.04 -18.47 1.91
N ARG A 272 -11.64 -17.73 2.95
CA ARG A 272 -12.32 -17.75 4.24
C ARG A 272 -13.46 -16.76 4.18
N TRP A 273 -14.71 -17.28 4.17
CA TRP A 273 -15.92 -16.49 3.97
C TRP A 273 -16.46 -15.87 5.25
N GLY A 274 -16.34 -16.60 6.37
CA GLY A 274 -16.79 -16.20 7.70
C GLY A 274 -15.96 -16.82 8.80
N GLY A 275 -16.48 -16.92 10.01
CA GLY A 275 -15.80 -17.49 11.15
C GLY A 275 -15.37 -18.95 10.93
N GLU A 276 -16.34 -19.79 10.58
CA GLU A 276 -16.18 -21.23 10.30
C GLU A 276 -16.58 -21.60 8.86
N GLU A 277 -16.82 -20.56 8.03
CA GLU A 277 -17.27 -20.71 6.66
C GLU A 277 -16.13 -20.46 5.68
N PHE A 278 -16.11 -21.25 4.62
CA PHE A 278 -15.18 -21.12 3.50
C PHE A 278 -15.96 -21.00 2.19
N MET A 279 -15.31 -20.51 1.15
CA MET A 279 -15.84 -20.46 -0.19
C MET A 279 -14.83 -21.01 -1.18
N LEU A 280 -15.33 -21.71 -2.19
CA LEU A 280 -14.59 -22.07 -3.40
C LEU A 280 -15.25 -21.37 -4.60
N LEU A 281 -14.44 -20.76 -5.44
CA LEU A 281 -14.86 -20.19 -6.73
C LEU A 281 -14.15 -20.94 -7.84
N VAL A 282 -14.89 -21.41 -8.84
CA VAL A 282 -14.35 -22.04 -10.05
C VAL A 282 -14.84 -21.25 -11.26
N VAL A 283 -13.92 -20.93 -12.17
CA VAL A 283 -14.20 -20.14 -13.38
C VAL A 283 -13.93 -20.97 -14.62
N GLY A 284 -14.73 -20.78 -15.66
CA GLY A 284 -14.62 -21.43 -16.95
C GLY A 284 -15.74 -22.43 -17.23
N ASP A 285 -15.74 -22.98 -18.43
CA ASP A 285 -16.74 -23.94 -18.87
C ASP A 285 -16.73 -25.21 -18.01
N GLY A 286 -17.93 -25.72 -17.69
CA GLY A 286 -18.07 -26.88 -16.80
C GLY A 286 -17.77 -26.58 -15.34
N SER A 287 -17.71 -25.31 -14.95
CA SER A 287 -17.39 -24.86 -13.57
C SER A 287 -18.25 -25.51 -12.49
N TYR A 288 -19.55 -25.71 -12.76
CA TYR A 288 -20.45 -26.35 -11.81
C TYR A 288 -20.08 -27.81 -11.48
N ASP A 289 -19.94 -28.63 -12.52
CA ASP A 289 -19.65 -30.07 -12.36
C ASP A 289 -18.26 -30.27 -11.73
N ARG A 290 -17.31 -29.44 -12.17
CA ARG A 290 -15.94 -29.41 -11.60
C ARG A 290 -15.95 -29.00 -10.12
N LEU A 291 -16.74 -27.99 -9.76
CA LEU A 291 -16.84 -27.52 -8.37
C LEU A 291 -17.54 -28.56 -7.50
N MET A 292 -18.58 -29.24 -7.99
CA MET A 292 -19.22 -30.37 -7.30
C MET A 292 -18.19 -31.47 -6.99
N GLU A 293 -17.37 -31.86 -7.97
CA GLU A 293 -16.31 -32.86 -7.78
C GLU A 293 -15.26 -32.42 -6.76
N ILE A 294 -14.83 -31.14 -6.81
CA ILE A 294 -13.87 -30.58 -5.85
C ILE A 294 -14.48 -30.59 -4.44
N CYS A 295 -15.71 -30.14 -4.28
CA CYS A 295 -16.38 -30.09 -2.98
C CYS A 295 -16.55 -31.49 -2.37
N GLU A 296 -16.87 -32.51 -3.15
CA GLU A 296 -16.94 -33.90 -2.67
C GLU A 296 -15.56 -34.45 -2.27
N LYS A 297 -14.49 -34.13 -3.03
CA LYS A 297 -13.13 -34.49 -2.64
C LYS A 297 -12.72 -33.81 -1.33
N VAL A 298 -12.94 -32.50 -1.22
CA VAL A 298 -12.64 -31.72 0.00
C VAL A 298 -13.42 -32.27 1.18
N ARG A 299 -14.72 -32.58 1.02
CA ARG A 299 -15.56 -33.17 2.07
C ARG A 299 -14.97 -34.52 2.56
N GLY A 300 -14.58 -35.39 1.61
CA GLY A 300 -13.94 -36.67 1.92
C GLY A 300 -12.59 -36.51 2.62
N GLU A 301 -11.76 -35.58 2.16
CA GLU A 301 -10.45 -35.29 2.76
C GLU A 301 -10.61 -34.75 4.19
N VAL A 302 -11.54 -33.81 4.40
CA VAL A 302 -11.82 -33.27 5.75
C VAL A 302 -12.35 -34.34 6.69
N ALA A 303 -13.30 -35.18 6.25
CA ALA A 303 -13.87 -36.26 7.06
C ALA A 303 -12.81 -37.30 7.46
N ASN A 304 -11.78 -37.50 6.64
CA ASN A 304 -10.67 -38.41 6.92
C ASN A 304 -9.48 -37.74 7.62
N ASN A 305 -9.46 -36.40 7.70
CA ASN A 305 -8.41 -35.67 8.38
C ASN A 305 -8.58 -35.75 9.89
N VAL A 306 -7.48 -35.99 10.59
CA VAL A 306 -7.44 -35.95 12.05
C VAL A 306 -6.59 -34.77 12.47
N THR A 307 -7.25 -33.74 12.96
CA THR A 307 -6.55 -32.59 13.55
C THR A 307 -5.99 -33.01 14.92
N MET A 308 -4.68 -32.90 15.06
CA MET A 308 -3.98 -33.14 16.32
C MET A 308 -3.81 -31.83 17.07
N PHE A 309 -4.37 -31.74 18.28
CA PHE A 309 -4.19 -30.60 19.16
C PHE A 309 -3.85 -31.11 20.57
N GLU A 310 -2.62 -30.85 21.03
CA GLU A 310 -2.06 -31.44 22.25
C GLU A 310 -2.17 -32.98 22.23
N TYR A 311 -2.96 -33.57 23.10
CA TYR A 311 -3.21 -35.03 23.17
C TYR A 311 -4.53 -35.46 22.51
N PHE A 312 -5.29 -34.48 21.97
CA PHE A 312 -6.60 -34.74 21.40
C PHE A 312 -6.54 -35.02 19.91
N ARG A 313 -7.38 -35.97 19.49
CA ARG A 313 -7.64 -36.28 18.08
C ARG A 313 -9.03 -35.74 17.74
N ILE A 314 -9.08 -34.69 16.95
CA ILE A 314 -10.32 -34.01 16.59
C ILE A 314 -10.62 -34.36 15.12
N VAL A 315 -11.82 -34.90 14.90
CA VAL A 315 -12.38 -35.21 13.58
C VAL A 315 -13.63 -34.35 13.38
N VAL A 316 -13.69 -33.68 12.25
CA VAL A 316 -14.80 -32.85 11.84
C VAL A 316 -15.26 -33.24 10.43
N THR A 317 -16.49 -32.86 10.09
CA THR A 317 -16.99 -32.92 8.72
C THR A 317 -17.35 -31.52 8.24
N ILE A 318 -17.57 -31.38 6.96
CA ILE A 318 -18.09 -30.15 6.35
C ILE A 318 -19.34 -30.44 5.53
N SER A 319 -20.23 -29.48 5.48
CA SER A 319 -21.35 -29.42 4.54
C SER A 319 -21.09 -28.33 3.51
N ALA A 320 -21.53 -28.51 2.28
CA ALA A 320 -21.36 -27.53 1.20
C ALA A 320 -22.61 -27.36 0.37
N GLY A 321 -22.86 -26.12 -0.04
CA GLY A 321 -23.87 -25.78 -1.04
C GLY A 321 -23.20 -25.20 -2.29
N VAL A 322 -23.55 -25.66 -3.48
CA VAL A 322 -22.92 -25.32 -4.76
C VAL A 322 -23.93 -24.70 -5.71
N ALA A 323 -23.60 -23.54 -6.30
CA ALA A 323 -24.38 -22.91 -7.37
C ALA A 323 -23.48 -22.42 -8.50
N ALA A 324 -24.00 -22.46 -9.74
CA ALA A 324 -23.36 -21.82 -10.88
C ALA A 324 -24.14 -20.56 -11.30
N ASN A 325 -23.47 -19.62 -11.97
CA ASN A 325 -24.14 -18.45 -12.51
C ASN A 325 -25.17 -18.81 -13.57
N THR A 326 -26.25 -18.03 -13.60
CA THR A 326 -27.21 -18.00 -14.70
C THR A 326 -27.07 -16.69 -15.46
N ALA A 327 -27.68 -16.59 -16.65
CA ALA A 327 -27.69 -15.33 -17.38
C ALA A 327 -28.34 -14.23 -16.52
N ASP A 328 -27.75 -13.04 -16.53
CA ASP A 328 -28.24 -11.84 -15.84
C ASP A 328 -28.28 -11.91 -14.30
N GLU A 329 -27.56 -12.87 -13.68
CA GLU A 329 -27.48 -13.05 -12.23
C GLU A 329 -26.18 -12.43 -11.71
N ASP A 330 -26.30 -11.62 -10.67
CA ASP A 330 -25.13 -11.10 -9.94
C ASP A 330 -24.51 -12.16 -9.01
N PHE A 331 -23.26 -11.90 -8.59
CA PHE A 331 -22.54 -12.81 -7.69
C PHE A 331 -23.26 -13.01 -6.35
N LYS A 332 -24.00 -12.00 -5.88
CA LYS A 332 -24.74 -12.07 -4.63
C LYS A 332 -25.89 -13.05 -4.71
N ALA A 333 -26.70 -12.99 -5.79
CA ALA A 333 -27.81 -13.93 -5.99
C ALA A 333 -27.32 -15.37 -6.15
N LEU A 334 -26.17 -15.58 -6.81
CA LEU A 334 -25.53 -16.89 -6.89
C LEU A 334 -25.15 -17.41 -5.49
N THR A 335 -24.51 -16.57 -4.65
CA THR A 335 -24.10 -16.98 -3.29
C THR A 335 -25.31 -17.26 -2.40
N GLU A 336 -26.41 -16.53 -2.55
CA GLU A 336 -27.66 -16.81 -1.84
C GLU A 336 -28.26 -18.17 -2.21
N ARG A 337 -28.13 -18.62 -3.48
CA ARG A 337 -28.55 -19.98 -3.90
C ARG A 337 -27.65 -21.06 -3.31
N ALA A 338 -26.33 -20.82 -3.30
CA ALA A 338 -25.39 -21.73 -2.66
C ALA A 338 -25.68 -21.87 -1.14
N ASP A 339 -25.99 -20.76 -0.47
CA ASP A 339 -26.32 -20.76 0.97
C ASP A 339 -27.61 -21.58 1.27
N LYS A 340 -28.66 -21.46 0.45
CA LYS A 340 -29.86 -22.30 0.57
C LYS A 340 -29.54 -23.79 0.47
N CYS A 341 -28.65 -24.15 -0.48
CA CYS A 341 -28.21 -25.55 -0.62
C CYS A 341 -27.40 -26.02 0.60
N LEU A 342 -26.51 -25.16 1.12
CA LEU A 342 -25.77 -25.44 2.37
C LEU A 342 -26.72 -25.65 3.57
N TYR A 343 -27.70 -24.76 3.70
CA TYR A 343 -28.71 -24.89 4.75
C TYR A 343 -29.48 -26.25 4.66
N HIS A 344 -29.82 -26.64 3.44
CA HIS A 344 -30.45 -27.96 3.19
C HIS A 344 -29.52 -29.12 3.58
N ALA A 345 -28.22 -29.02 3.19
CA ALA A 345 -27.21 -30.02 3.56
C ALA A 345 -27.11 -30.19 5.10
N LYS A 346 -27.05 -29.06 5.83
CA LYS A 346 -27.02 -29.08 7.31
C LYS A 346 -28.27 -29.66 7.97
N GLY A 347 -29.45 -29.42 7.37
CA GLY A 347 -30.73 -29.95 7.84
C GLY A 347 -30.92 -31.46 7.58
N ASN A 348 -30.26 -32.00 6.54
CA ASN A 348 -30.44 -33.38 6.10
C ASN A 348 -29.26 -34.32 6.46
N GLY A 349 -28.70 -34.13 7.64
CA GLY A 349 -27.72 -35.05 8.19
C GLY A 349 -26.28 -34.59 8.14
N LYS A 350 -26.00 -33.43 7.54
CA LYS A 350 -24.63 -32.85 7.42
C LYS A 350 -23.69 -33.73 6.59
N ASN A 351 -22.38 -33.36 6.55
CA ASN A 351 -21.35 -34.11 5.83
C ASN A 351 -21.78 -34.48 4.40
N GLN A 352 -22.27 -33.50 3.65
CA GLN A 352 -22.73 -33.69 2.29
C GLN A 352 -22.60 -32.40 1.45
N VAL A 353 -22.56 -32.57 0.13
CA VAL A 353 -22.57 -31.50 -0.85
C VAL A 353 -23.94 -31.49 -1.53
N VAL A 354 -24.58 -30.32 -1.57
CA VAL A 354 -25.86 -30.12 -2.24
C VAL A 354 -25.72 -29.13 -3.36
N GLY A 355 -26.06 -29.53 -4.60
CA GLY A 355 -26.00 -28.70 -5.78
C GLY A 355 -27.35 -28.02 -6.08
N ALA A 356 -27.28 -26.76 -6.51
CA ALA A 356 -28.47 -25.98 -6.82
C ALA A 356 -29.28 -26.51 -8.00
N ARG A 357 -28.65 -27.19 -8.97
CA ARG A 357 -29.37 -27.79 -10.11
C ARG A 357 -30.33 -28.84 -9.66
N GLU A 358 -29.91 -29.78 -8.81
CA GLU A 358 -30.68 -30.89 -8.33
C GLU A 358 -31.70 -30.44 -7.27
N PHE A 359 -31.28 -29.53 -6.38
CA PHE A 359 -32.12 -29.02 -5.30
C PHE A 359 -33.36 -28.30 -5.82
N PHE A 360 -33.19 -27.31 -6.72
CA PHE A 360 -34.31 -26.54 -7.24
C PHE A 360 -35.11 -27.27 -8.34
N ALA A 361 -34.59 -28.33 -8.95
CA ALA A 361 -35.37 -29.20 -9.82
C ALA A 361 -36.41 -30.00 -9.01
N ASN A 362 -36.00 -30.57 -7.88
CA ASN A 362 -36.88 -31.34 -7.00
C ASN A 362 -37.95 -30.48 -6.31
N GLU A 363 -37.66 -29.19 -6.02
CA GLU A 363 -38.67 -28.26 -5.47
C GLU A 363 -39.79 -27.97 -6.48
N LYS A 364 -39.48 -27.87 -7.78
CA LYS A 364 -40.50 -27.64 -8.83
C LYS A 364 -41.41 -28.86 -9.05
N ASP A 365 -40.89 -30.06 -8.84
CA ASP A 365 -41.66 -31.30 -8.99
C ASP A 365 -42.50 -31.62 -7.70
N SER A 366 -42.21 -30.95 -6.57
CA SER A 366 -42.90 -31.16 -5.32
C SER A 366 -44.05 -30.17 -5.03
N ASP A 367 -44.24 -29.16 -5.91
CA ASP A 367 -45.37 -28.23 -5.84
C ASP A 367 -46.48 -28.77 -6.78
N PRO A 368 -47.52 -29.48 -6.23
CA PRO A 368 -48.62 -29.92 -7.09
C PRO A 368 -49.43 -28.69 -7.47
N ALA A 369 -49.47 -28.43 -8.74
CA ALA A 369 -50.33 -27.42 -9.35
C ALA A 369 -51.76 -27.55 -8.77
N ASP A 370 -52.18 -26.52 -8.04
CA ASP A 370 -53.58 -26.22 -7.82
C ASP A 370 -54.13 -25.36 -8.97
#